data_8b46bc0eddf317ed879748fb9aa4ef56
#
_entry.id   8b46bc0eddf317ed879748fb9aa4ef56
#
_cell.length_a   1.000
_cell.length_b   1.000
_cell.length_c   1.000
_cell.angle_alpha   90.00
_cell.angle_beta   90.00
_cell.angle_gamma   90.00
#
_symmetry.space_group_name_H-M   'P 1'
#
loop_
_entity.id
_entity.type
_entity.pdbx_description
1 polymer ?
#
loop_
_entity_poly.entity_id
_entity_poly.type
_entity_poly.pdbx_seq_one_letter_code
_entity_poly.pdbx_strand_id
1 'polypeptide(L)'
;STSRRQRQMCIRDREKKLRIEDALAATKAAVEEGIVAGGGTALIDAIPAVKEYVDSAEGDEKTGAAIVLKALEEPVRQIAANAGIEGSVIVEQLKKDGKVGYGYNALTGEFQDMIEAGIVDPTKVTRSALQNASSVAATILTTESLVADIKEPAPAAPAAGGEMGGMY
;
A
#
# COMPACT_ATOMS: atom_id res chain seq x y z
N SER A 1 21.65 29.36 -12.13
CA SER A 1 20.25 29.21 -12.55
C SER A 1 20.03 28.06 -13.56
N THR A 2 20.87 27.89 -14.56
CA THR A 2 20.79 26.81 -15.58
C THR A 2 20.94 25.41 -14.98
N SER A 3 21.86 25.22 -14.05
CA SER A 3 22.13 23.96 -13.36
C SER A 3 20.90 23.43 -12.56
N ARG A 4 20.11 24.32 -11.97
CA ARG A 4 18.89 23.97 -11.21
C ARG A 4 17.78 23.49 -12.15
N ARG A 5 17.61 24.12 -13.30
CA ARG A 5 16.63 23.73 -14.33
C ARG A 5 17.00 22.40 -14.98
N GLN A 6 18.28 22.18 -15.31
CA GLN A 6 18.75 20.89 -15.83
C GLN A 6 18.54 19.75 -14.83
N ARG A 7 18.81 19.96 -13.53
CA ARG A 7 18.62 18.95 -12.50
C ARG A 7 17.14 18.61 -12.31
N GLN A 8 16.25 19.60 -12.35
CA GLN A 8 14.80 19.39 -12.30
C GLN A 8 14.28 18.65 -13.55
N MET A 9 14.80 18.97 -14.74
CA MET A 9 14.44 18.28 -15.97
C MET A 9 14.89 16.80 -15.93
N CYS A 10 16.09 16.49 -15.46
CA CYS A 10 16.55 15.10 -15.28
C CYS A 10 15.74 14.30 -14.27
N ILE A 11 15.29 14.93 -13.17
CA ILE A 11 14.42 14.28 -12.17
C ILE A 11 13.06 13.97 -12.79
N ARG A 12 12.46 14.91 -13.48
CA ARG A 12 11.16 14.76 -14.15
C ARG A 12 11.19 13.69 -15.24
N ASP A 13 12.25 13.65 -16.04
CA ASP A 13 12.40 12.66 -17.11
C ASP A 13 12.59 11.26 -16.52
N ARG A 14 13.34 11.14 -15.43
CA ARG A 14 13.53 9.88 -14.71
C ARG A 14 12.21 9.38 -14.11
N GLU A 15 11.45 10.26 -13.49
CA GLU A 15 10.13 9.94 -12.94
C GLU A 15 9.18 9.45 -14.04
N LYS A 16 9.14 10.14 -15.17
CA LYS A 16 8.33 9.75 -16.32
C LYS A 16 8.73 8.39 -16.88
N LYS A 17 10.03 8.12 -16.98
CA LYS A 17 10.57 6.82 -17.40
C LYS A 17 10.11 5.71 -16.44
N LEU A 18 10.29 5.89 -15.13
CA LEU A 18 9.91 4.91 -14.13
C LEU A 18 8.40 4.62 -14.16
N ARG A 19 7.56 5.62 -14.33
CA ARG A 19 6.10 5.43 -14.48
C ARG A 19 5.74 4.60 -15.71
N ILE A 20 6.44 4.81 -16.84
CA ILE A 20 6.21 4.04 -18.07
C ILE A 20 6.67 2.59 -17.88
N GLU A 21 7.83 2.37 -17.27
CA GLU A 21 8.36 1.04 -16.96
C GLU A 21 7.43 0.27 -16.03
N ASP A 22 6.91 0.93 -14.99
CA ASP A 22 5.95 0.37 -14.05
C ASP A 22 4.63 -0.02 -14.73
N ALA A 23 4.06 0.88 -15.53
CA ALA A 23 2.84 0.61 -16.29
C ALA A 23 3.01 -0.58 -17.26
N LEU A 24 4.19 -0.69 -17.91
CA LEU A 24 4.49 -1.82 -18.79
C LEU A 24 4.60 -3.13 -18.01
N ALA A 25 5.25 -3.12 -16.86
CA ALA A 25 5.38 -4.28 -15.99
C ALA A 25 4.03 -4.74 -15.46
N ALA A 26 3.19 -3.80 -15.00
CA ALA A 26 1.82 -4.06 -14.54
C ALA A 26 0.95 -4.66 -15.66
N THR A 27 1.05 -4.12 -16.89
CA THR A 27 0.31 -4.66 -18.04
C THR A 27 0.73 -6.10 -18.36
N LYS A 28 2.03 -6.40 -18.34
CA LYS A 28 2.53 -7.77 -18.55
C LYS A 28 2.01 -8.73 -17.48
N ALA A 29 2.06 -8.33 -16.20
CA ALA A 29 1.53 -9.11 -15.09
C ALA A 29 0.02 -9.37 -15.22
N ALA A 30 -0.74 -8.38 -15.70
CA ALA A 30 -2.17 -8.52 -15.95
C ALA A 30 -2.49 -9.48 -17.10
N VAL A 31 -1.66 -9.52 -18.15
CA VAL A 31 -1.82 -10.49 -19.25
C VAL A 31 -1.55 -11.92 -18.78
N GLU A 32 -0.64 -12.11 -17.81
CA GLU A 32 -0.28 -13.44 -17.32
C GLU A 32 -1.34 -14.07 -16.41
N GLU A 33 -1.92 -13.32 -15.47
CA GLU A 33 -2.82 -13.86 -14.43
C GLU A 33 -4.18 -13.12 -14.36
N GLY A 34 -4.45 -12.18 -15.25
CA GLY A 34 -5.68 -11.39 -15.24
C GLY A 34 -5.62 -10.21 -14.28
N ILE A 35 -6.79 -9.61 -14.10
CA ILE A 35 -6.99 -8.42 -13.27
C ILE A 35 -8.02 -8.69 -12.16
N VAL A 36 -7.89 -7.94 -11.07
CA VAL A 36 -8.83 -7.91 -9.94
C VAL A 36 -9.21 -6.47 -9.62
N ALA A 37 -10.23 -6.29 -8.80
CA ALA A 37 -10.60 -4.98 -8.29
C ALA A 37 -9.43 -4.34 -7.55
N GLY A 38 -9.08 -3.12 -7.92
CA GLY A 38 -7.96 -2.38 -7.37
C GLY A 38 -8.27 -1.68 -6.04
N GLY A 39 -7.33 -0.86 -5.60
CA GLY A 39 -7.51 -0.08 -4.37
C GLY A 39 -7.53 -0.92 -3.09
N GLY A 40 -6.99 -2.13 -3.10
CA GLY A 40 -7.01 -3.06 -1.98
C GLY A 40 -8.33 -3.84 -1.84
N THR A 41 -9.32 -3.59 -2.69
CA THR A 41 -10.65 -4.22 -2.65
C THR A 41 -10.56 -5.73 -2.77
N ALA A 42 -9.72 -6.25 -3.68
CA ALA A 42 -9.55 -7.71 -3.86
C ALA A 42 -9.12 -8.44 -2.58
N LEU A 43 -8.38 -7.78 -1.68
CA LEU A 43 -7.99 -8.37 -0.40
C LEU A 43 -9.15 -8.39 0.59
N ILE A 44 -10.03 -7.39 0.56
CA ILE A 44 -11.29 -7.40 1.33
C ILE A 44 -12.22 -8.50 0.82
N ASP A 45 -12.32 -8.67 -0.49
CA ASP A 45 -13.13 -9.74 -1.12
C ASP A 45 -12.63 -11.15 -0.76
N ALA A 46 -11.35 -11.30 -0.43
CA ALA A 46 -10.77 -12.56 0.04
C ALA A 46 -11.08 -12.88 1.52
N ILE A 47 -11.53 -11.90 2.31
CA ILE A 47 -11.81 -12.07 3.75
C ILE A 47 -12.77 -13.23 4.05
N PRO A 48 -13.90 -13.41 3.34
CA PRO A 48 -14.82 -14.50 3.63
C PRO A 48 -14.17 -15.89 3.50
N ALA A 49 -13.36 -16.11 2.47
CA ALA A 49 -12.66 -17.38 2.26
C ALA A 49 -11.62 -17.66 3.36
N VAL A 50 -10.85 -16.62 3.77
CA VAL A 50 -9.89 -16.75 4.87
C VAL A 50 -10.61 -16.97 6.20
N LYS A 51 -11.77 -16.36 6.41
CA LYS A 51 -12.58 -16.56 7.62
C LYS A 51 -13.08 -18.00 7.73
N GLU A 52 -13.54 -18.59 6.64
CA GLU A 52 -13.94 -20.00 6.61
C GLU A 52 -12.77 -20.91 7.05
N TYR A 53 -11.55 -20.61 6.58
CA TYR A 53 -10.35 -21.32 7.03
C TYR A 53 -10.07 -21.11 8.52
N VAL A 54 -10.16 -19.87 9.03
CA VAL A 54 -9.99 -19.57 10.46
C VAL A 54 -10.99 -20.32 11.32
N ASP A 55 -12.23 -20.45 10.88
CA ASP A 55 -13.27 -21.16 11.61
C ASP A 55 -13.05 -22.68 11.64
N SER A 56 -12.37 -23.22 10.64
CA SER A 56 -12.00 -24.65 10.56
C SER A 56 -10.69 -25.02 11.27
N ALA A 57 -9.82 -24.05 11.51
CA ALA A 57 -8.52 -24.22 12.15
C ALA A 57 -8.63 -24.27 13.69
N GLU A 58 -7.68 -24.93 14.35
CA GLU A 58 -7.62 -25.04 15.81
C GLU A 58 -6.26 -24.57 16.36
N GLY A 59 -6.22 -24.19 17.63
CA GLY A 59 -4.99 -23.87 18.36
C GLY A 59 -4.22 -22.66 17.76
N ASP A 60 -2.90 -22.82 17.64
CA ASP A 60 -2.01 -21.76 17.17
C ASP A 60 -2.20 -21.43 15.68
N GLU A 61 -2.61 -22.42 14.89
CA GLU A 61 -2.91 -22.23 13.48
C GLU A 61 -4.10 -21.27 13.28
N LYS A 62 -5.13 -21.39 14.09
CA LYS A 62 -6.26 -20.47 14.12
C LYS A 62 -5.82 -19.05 14.45
N THR A 63 -4.93 -18.90 15.42
CA THR A 63 -4.38 -17.60 15.82
C THR A 63 -3.59 -16.98 14.68
N GLY A 64 -2.72 -17.76 14.01
CA GLY A 64 -1.97 -17.30 12.85
C GLY A 64 -2.86 -16.87 11.68
N ALA A 65 -3.88 -17.66 11.36
CA ALA A 65 -4.83 -17.34 10.31
C ALA A 65 -5.68 -16.09 10.64
N ALA A 66 -6.02 -15.88 11.91
CA ALA A 66 -6.72 -14.66 12.37
C ALA A 66 -5.86 -13.40 12.22
N ILE A 67 -4.55 -13.51 12.41
CA ILE A 67 -3.61 -12.40 12.15
C ILE A 67 -3.60 -12.03 10.67
N VAL A 68 -3.53 -13.03 9.78
CA VAL A 68 -3.60 -12.80 8.33
C VAL A 68 -4.93 -12.16 7.94
N LEU A 69 -6.04 -12.65 8.48
CA LEU A 69 -7.37 -12.09 8.23
C LEU A 69 -7.42 -10.58 8.53
N LYS A 70 -6.83 -10.18 9.65
CA LYS A 70 -6.77 -8.76 10.03
C LYS A 70 -5.82 -7.97 9.13
N ALA A 71 -4.72 -8.55 8.70
CA ALA A 71 -3.75 -7.91 7.82
C ALA A 71 -4.32 -7.59 6.43
N LEU A 72 -5.29 -8.36 5.94
CA LEU A 72 -5.94 -8.10 4.64
C LEU A 72 -6.68 -6.75 4.58
N GLU A 73 -7.04 -6.17 5.71
CA GLU A 73 -7.72 -4.87 5.79
C GLU A 73 -6.76 -3.68 5.64
N GLU A 74 -5.48 -3.88 5.98
CA GLU A 74 -4.51 -2.79 6.11
C GLU A 74 -4.25 -2.03 4.80
N PRO A 75 -4.19 -2.63 3.61
CA PRO A 75 -4.02 -1.90 2.37
C PRO A 75 -5.12 -0.86 2.12
N VAL A 76 -6.38 -1.21 2.32
CA VAL A 76 -7.51 -0.27 2.20
C VAL A 76 -7.44 0.81 3.27
N ARG A 77 -7.11 0.45 4.51
CA ARG A 77 -6.93 1.41 5.62
C ARG A 77 -5.85 2.43 5.28
N GLN A 78 -4.72 1.98 4.74
CA GLN A 78 -3.62 2.86 4.39
C GLN A 78 -3.98 3.80 3.23
N ILE A 79 -4.69 3.31 2.21
CA ILE A 79 -5.17 4.15 1.10
C ILE A 79 -6.12 5.23 1.61
N ALA A 80 -7.07 4.86 2.47
CA ALA A 80 -8.00 5.81 3.08
C ALA A 80 -7.27 6.85 3.95
N ALA A 81 -6.32 6.41 4.78
CA ALA A 81 -5.49 7.29 5.61
C ALA A 81 -4.66 8.27 4.77
N ASN A 82 -4.10 7.83 3.65
CA ASN A 82 -3.37 8.68 2.71
C ASN A 82 -4.29 9.75 2.05
N ALA A 83 -5.58 9.44 1.93
CA ALA A 83 -6.61 10.39 1.48
C ALA A 83 -7.15 11.29 2.62
N GLY A 84 -6.64 11.14 3.84
CA GLY A 84 -7.08 11.91 5.01
C GLY A 84 -8.39 11.42 5.63
N ILE A 85 -8.80 10.18 5.37
CA ILE A 85 -10.06 9.59 5.81
C ILE A 85 -9.78 8.45 6.79
N GLU A 86 -10.68 8.26 7.76
CA GLU A 86 -10.59 7.17 8.73
C GLU A 86 -10.85 5.81 8.04
N GLY A 87 -9.79 5.01 7.91
CA GLY A 87 -9.84 3.75 7.17
C GLY A 87 -10.73 2.67 7.78
N SER A 88 -10.95 2.70 9.09
CA SER A 88 -11.84 1.76 9.78
C SER A 88 -13.29 1.87 9.30
N VAL A 89 -13.76 3.09 9.06
CA VAL A 89 -15.12 3.35 8.57
C VAL A 89 -15.31 2.77 7.16
N ILE A 90 -14.31 2.96 6.30
CA ILE A 90 -14.32 2.44 4.93
C ILE A 90 -14.35 0.92 4.91
N VAL A 91 -13.46 0.27 5.68
CA VAL A 91 -13.39 -1.20 5.76
C VAL A 91 -14.69 -1.80 6.30
N GLU A 92 -15.28 -1.19 7.35
CA GLU A 92 -16.52 -1.66 7.92
C GLU A 92 -17.68 -1.56 6.92
N GLN A 93 -17.73 -0.46 6.16
CA GLN A 93 -18.75 -0.28 5.12
C GLN A 93 -18.60 -1.34 4.00
N LEU A 94 -17.38 -1.59 3.53
CA LEU A 94 -17.13 -2.60 2.50
C LEU A 94 -17.51 -4.01 2.97
N LYS A 95 -17.19 -4.36 4.20
CA LYS A 95 -17.60 -5.66 4.80
C LYS A 95 -19.12 -5.79 4.93
N LYS A 96 -19.80 -4.70 5.24
CA LYS A 96 -21.25 -4.68 5.39
C LYS A 96 -21.95 -4.81 4.04
N ASP A 97 -21.44 -4.16 3.01
CA ASP A 97 -21.99 -4.23 1.66
C ASP A 97 -21.79 -5.60 1.04
N GLY A 98 -20.69 -6.29 1.32
CA GLY A 98 -20.40 -7.67 0.95
C GLY A 98 -20.45 -7.96 -0.56
N LYS A 99 -20.33 -6.93 -1.39
CA LYS A 99 -20.34 -7.06 -2.84
C LYS A 99 -18.92 -7.21 -3.38
N VAL A 100 -18.66 -8.28 -4.10
CA VAL A 100 -17.36 -8.53 -4.75
C VAL A 100 -17.08 -7.44 -5.79
N GLY A 101 -15.86 -6.89 -5.77
CA GLY A 101 -15.44 -5.83 -6.68
C GLY A 101 -15.90 -4.43 -6.32
N TYR A 102 -16.70 -4.28 -5.26
CA TYR A 102 -17.21 -2.99 -4.80
C TYR A 102 -16.22 -2.37 -3.80
N GLY A 103 -15.65 -1.24 -4.15
CA GLY A 103 -14.57 -0.62 -3.39
C GLY A 103 -14.77 0.88 -3.18
N TYR A 104 -13.81 1.47 -2.47
CA TYR A 104 -13.77 2.90 -2.19
C TYR A 104 -12.81 3.61 -3.14
N ASN A 105 -13.31 4.55 -3.93
CA ASN A 105 -12.50 5.42 -4.78
C ASN A 105 -12.01 6.64 -3.96
N ALA A 106 -10.75 6.60 -3.55
CA ALA A 106 -10.14 7.66 -2.74
C ALA A 106 -10.02 9.01 -3.47
N LEU A 107 -10.12 9.03 -4.80
CA LEU A 107 -10.07 10.27 -5.59
C LEU A 107 -11.41 11.02 -5.56
N THR A 108 -12.54 10.29 -5.70
CA THR A 108 -13.88 10.88 -5.73
C THR A 108 -14.57 10.90 -4.38
N GLY A 109 -14.10 10.07 -3.43
CA GLY A 109 -14.74 9.89 -2.13
C GLY A 109 -15.99 9.00 -2.16
N GLU A 110 -16.19 8.23 -3.21
CA GLU A 110 -17.39 7.45 -3.44
C GLU A 110 -17.13 5.94 -3.43
N PHE A 111 -18.15 5.17 -3.05
CA PHE A 111 -18.16 3.73 -3.17
C PHE A 111 -18.75 3.33 -4.52
N GLN A 112 -18.03 2.50 -5.26
CA GLN A 112 -18.43 2.10 -6.62
C GLN A 112 -17.83 0.75 -7.02
N ASP A 113 -18.28 0.20 -8.15
CA ASP A 113 -17.64 -0.94 -8.77
C ASP A 113 -16.26 -0.51 -9.31
N MET A 114 -15.19 -1.15 -8.78
CA MET A 114 -13.83 -0.77 -9.09
C MET A 114 -13.43 -1.18 -10.51
N ILE A 115 -13.97 -2.29 -11.01
CA ILE A 115 -13.68 -2.78 -12.35
C ILE A 115 -14.36 -1.88 -13.41
N GLU A 116 -15.62 -1.53 -13.20
CA GLU A 116 -16.35 -0.60 -14.08
C GLU A 116 -15.72 0.80 -14.07
N ALA A 117 -15.23 1.23 -12.92
CA ALA A 117 -14.52 2.50 -12.78
C ALA A 117 -13.10 2.50 -13.39
N GLY A 118 -12.61 1.35 -13.87
CA GLY A 118 -11.26 1.21 -14.40
C GLY A 118 -10.15 1.21 -13.34
N ILE A 119 -10.51 1.01 -12.08
CA ILE A 119 -9.57 0.89 -10.96
C ILE A 119 -9.28 -0.59 -10.74
N VAL A 120 -8.23 -1.07 -11.39
CA VAL A 120 -7.88 -2.49 -11.42
C VAL A 120 -6.42 -2.70 -11.06
N ASP A 121 -6.14 -3.85 -10.44
CA ASP A 121 -4.79 -4.30 -10.11
C ASP A 121 -4.49 -5.63 -10.82
N PRO A 122 -3.23 -5.88 -11.24
CA PRO A 122 -2.85 -7.19 -11.75
C PRO A 122 -2.92 -8.24 -10.62
N THR A 123 -3.61 -9.35 -10.87
CA THR A 123 -3.75 -10.45 -9.89
C THR A 123 -2.40 -10.96 -9.41
N LYS A 124 -1.45 -11.12 -10.34
CA LYS A 124 -0.08 -11.57 -10.03
C LYS A 124 0.61 -10.67 -9.01
N VAL A 125 0.45 -9.36 -9.12
CA VAL A 125 1.07 -8.38 -8.21
C VAL A 125 0.48 -8.50 -6.81
N THR A 126 -0.86 -8.49 -6.70
CA THR A 126 -1.57 -8.59 -5.42
C THR A 126 -1.26 -9.91 -4.71
N ARG A 127 -1.29 -11.03 -5.45
CA ARG A 127 -0.95 -12.35 -4.93
C ARG A 127 0.51 -12.45 -4.46
N SER A 128 1.45 -11.99 -5.29
CA SER A 128 2.88 -12.02 -4.96
C SER A 128 3.24 -11.12 -3.79
N ALA A 129 2.57 -9.96 -3.67
CA ALA A 129 2.77 -9.05 -2.53
C ALA A 129 2.38 -9.74 -1.21
N LEU A 130 1.22 -10.39 -1.16
CA LEU A 130 0.77 -11.12 0.03
C LEU A 130 1.70 -12.30 0.36
N GLN A 131 2.11 -13.07 -0.65
CA GLN A 131 3.01 -14.22 -0.49
C GLN A 131 4.39 -13.80 0.04
N ASN A 132 4.97 -12.75 -0.53
CA ASN A 132 6.27 -12.24 -0.10
C ASN A 132 6.18 -11.61 1.31
N ALA A 133 5.14 -10.86 1.60
CA ALA A 133 4.93 -10.27 2.92
C ALA A 133 4.81 -11.35 4.01
N SER A 134 4.04 -12.41 3.76
CA SER A 134 3.91 -13.52 4.71
C SER A 134 5.23 -14.28 4.90
N SER A 135 6.01 -14.48 3.85
CA SER A 135 7.32 -15.12 3.91
C SER A 135 8.31 -14.32 4.78
N VAL A 136 8.38 -13.00 4.59
CA VAL A 136 9.23 -12.12 5.40
C VAL A 136 8.76 -12.10 6.85
N ALA A 137 7.45 -11.97 7.09
CA ALA A 137 6.89 -12.00 8.44
C ALA A 137 7.22 -13.31 9.17
N ALA A 138 7.06 -14.46 8.50
CA ALA A 138 7.41 -15.77 9.05
C ALA A 138 8.90 -15.86 9.41
N THR A 139 9.78 -15.32 8.57
CA THR A 139 11.21 -15.29 8.84
C THR A 139 11.53 -14.45 10.09
N ILE A 140 10.91 -13.27 10.23
CA ILE A 140 11.11 -12.41 11.41
C ILE A 140 10.61 -13.08 12.68
N LEU A 141 9.45 -13.74 12.63
CA LEU A 141 8.87 -14.45 13.79
C LEU A 141 9.75 -15.61 14.29
N THR A 142 10.59 -16.19 13.43
CA THR A 142 11.51 -17.28 13.81
C THR A 142 12.88 -16.78 14.28
N THR A 143 13.15 -15.48 14.27
CA THR A 143 14.43 -14.90 14.73
C THR A 143 14.38 -14.57 16.21
N GLU A 144 15.47 -14.82 16.92
CA GLU A 144 15.62 -14.45 18.34
C GLU A 144 16.10 -13.01 18.54
N SER A 145 16.79 -12.44 17.54
CA SER A 145 17.33 -11.08 17.61
C SER A 145 17.33 -10.39 16.27
N LEU A 146 17.15 -9.09 16.29
CA LEU A 146 17.19 -8.20 15.12
C LEU A 146 18.35 -7.20 15.31
N VAL A 147 19.19 -7.08 14.29
CA VAL A 147 20.22 -6.04 14.22
C VAL A 147 19.79 -5.01 13.20
N ALA A 148 19.64 -3.77 13.63
CA ALA A 148 19.25 -2.66 12.78
C ALA A 148 20.12 -1.43 13.05
N ASP A 149 20.30 -0.59 12.05
CA ASP A 149 21.01 0.66 12.19
C ASP A 149 20.26 1.61 13.13
N ILE A 150 21.00 2.24 14.04
CA ILE A 150 20.45 3.31 14.91
C ILE A 150 20.25 4.53 14.04
N LYS A 151 19.02 5.08 14.02
CA LYS A 151 18.72 6.34 13.34
C LYS A 151 19.61 7.44 13.90
N GLU A 152 20.54 7.94 13.09
CA GLU A 152 21.27 9.15 13.44
C GLU A 152 20.31 10.35 13.52
N PRO A 153 20.41 11.21 14.55
CA PRO A 153 19.64 12.43 14.60
C PRO A 153 19.99 13.29 13.36
N ALA A 154 18.96 13.78 12.66
CA ALA A 154 19.18 14.65 11.52
C ALA A 154 20.11 15.81 11.91
N PRO A 155 21.14 16.12 11.11
CA PRO A 155 22.01 17.26 11.41
C PRO A 155 21.16 18.50 11.59
N ALA A 156 21.38 19.22 12.71
CA ALA A 156 20.68 20.45 13.02
C ALA A 156 20.76 21.38 11.80
N ALA A 157 19.63 21.88 11.33
CA ALA A 157 19.61 22.88 10.26
C ALA A 157 20.56 24.04 10.67
N PRO A 158 21.44 24.51 9.78
CA PRO A 158 22.32 25.63 10.12
C PRO A 158 21.43 26.78 10.61
N ALA A 159 21.73 27.27 11.82
CA ALA A 159 21.04 28.42 12.39
C ALA A 159 21.05 29.54 11.35
N ALA A 160 19.88 30.03 10.98
CA ALA A 160 19.76 31.18 10.10
C ALA A 160 20.57 32.31 10.75
N GLY A 161 21.69 32.67 10.09
CA GLY A 161 22.60 33.69 10.56
C GLY A 161 21.81 34.95 10.83
N GLY A 162 21.92 35.45 12.06
CA GLY A 162 21.35 36.70 12.47
C GLY A 162 21.80 37.83 11.53
N GLU A 163 20.85 38.50 10.95
CA GLU A 163 21.02 39.72 10.22
C GLU A 163 21.46 40.80 11.20
N MET A 164 22.76 41.05 11.25
CA MET A 164 23.29 42.23 11.92
C MET A 164 22.91 43.45 11.13
N GLY A 165 21.99 44.21 11.68
CA GLY A 165 21.71 45.57 11.24
C GLY A 165 22.98 46.40 11.21
N GLY A 166 23.38 46.91 10.04
CA GLY A 166 24.36 47.94 9.84
C GLY A 166 23.66 49.29 9.63
N MET A 167 23.71 50.11 10.64
CA MET A 167 23.55 51.56 10.50
C MET A 167 24.65 52.11 9.59
N TYR A 168 24.31 52.84 8.59
CA TYR A 168 24.65 54.20 8.17
C TYR A 168 24.03 54.51 6.82
#